data_12c4e667e229424d44323d1cc25def9a
#
_entry.id   12c4e667e229424d44323d1cc25def9a
#
_cell.length_a   1.000
_cell.length_b   1.000
_cell.length_c   1.000
_cell.angle_alpha   90.00
_cell.angle_beta   90.00
_cell.angle_gamma   90.00
#
_symmetry.space_group_name_H-M   'P 1'
#
loop_
_entity.id
_entity.type
_entity.pdbx_description
1 polymer ?
#
loop_
_entity_poly.entity_id
_entity_poly.type
_entity_poly.pdbx_seq_one_letter_code
_entity_poly.pdbx_strand_id
1 'polypeptide(L)'
;MKKYLFLLACAVATMLPAQAQRLIPKQKGIEVIGSLPIIKGEKLFAKGNFGLGLSLTRYLKRENYAFMGMDYEQQNMPYRDYGIKLKDALLQVGYMQPIISDNGKNVLLYGGISALGGYEELNEDKKLLPDGATLLDRSRFVYGGAMHGSVEVFLTDRVLFLVKAQGRFLFGTDVHRFRPTVSTGLRFNF
;
A
#
# COMPACT_ATOMS: atom_id res chain seq x y z
N MET A 1 -29.21 9.71 -10.74
CA MET A 1 -27.89 9.81 -10.12
C MET A 1 -26.79 9.06 -10.90
N LYS A 2 -26.95 7.76 -11.24
CA LYS A 2 -25.93 6.98 -11.98
C LYS A 2 -25.53 7.58 -13.35
N LYS A 3 -26.47 8.19 -14.10
CA LYS A 3 -26.20 8.82 -15.40
C LYS A 3 -25.31 10.07 -15.30
N TYR A 4 -25.45 10.84 -14.23
CA TYR A 4 -24.62 12.05 -14.02
C TYR A 4 -23.21 11.68 -13.54
N LEU A 5 -23.08 10.58 -12.78
CA LEU A 5 -21.77 10.06 -12.38
C LEU A 5 -20.97 9.57 -13.60
N PHE A 6 -21.64 8.91 -14.55
CA PHE A 6 -21.02 8.47 -15.80
C PHE A 6 -20.61 9.65 -16.69
N LEU A 7 -21.47 10.67 -16.82
CA LEU A 7 -21.16 11.90 -17.56
C LEU A 7 -20.00 12.67 -16.94
N LEU A 8 -19.94 12.75 -15.62
CA LEU A 8 -18.83 13.36 -14.89
C LEU A 8 -17.52 12.61 -15.13
N ALA A 9 -17.55 11.27 -15.09
CA ALA A 9 -16.39 10.44 -15.38
C ALA A 9 -15.90 10.62 -16.83
N CYS A 10 -16.82 10.69 -17.81
CA CYS A 10 -16.47 10.96 -19.19
C CYS A 10 -15.92 12.38 -19.39
N ALA A 11 -16.49 13.39 -18.74
CA ALA A 11 -16.00 14.77 -18.81
C ALA A 11 -14.60 14.92 -18.20
N VAL A 12 -14.31 14.24 -17.10
CA VAL A 12 -12.97 14.19 -16.50
C VAL A 12 -11.99 13.48 -17.43
N ALA A 13 -12.40 12.41 -18.10
CA ALA A 13 -11.55 11.68 -19.04
C ALA A 13 -11.18 12.49 -20.29
N THR A 14 -12.01 13.45 -20.72
CA THR A 14 -11.74 14.31 -21.89
C THR A 14 -10.87 15.54 -21.58
N MET A 15 -10.66 15.88 -20.30
CA MET A 15 -9.84 17.03 -19.90
C MET A 15 -8.34 16.71 -19.77
N LEU A 16 -7.90 15.50 -20.13
CA LEU A 16 -6.50 15.14 -20.08
C LEU A 16 -5.75 15.77 -21.25
N PRO A 17 -4.95 16.84 -21.06
CA PRO A 17 -4.12 17.39 -22.12
C PRO A 17 -3.09 16.32 -22.52
N ALA A 18 -3.09 15.96 -23.78
CA ALA A 18 -2.04 15.17 -24.37
C ALA A 18 -0.73 15.95 -24.33
N GLN A 19 0.34 15.28 -23.86
CA GLN A 19 1.73 15.55 -24.15
C GLN A 19 2.57 16.38 -23.17
N ALA A 20 3.27 15.64 -22.35
CA ALA A 20 4.68 15.91 -22.03
C ALA A 20 5.32 14.57 -21.67
N GLN A 21 6.63 14.41 -21.79
CA GLN A 21 7.34 13.28 -21.21
C GLN A 21 7.13 13.31 -19.69
N ARG A 22 6.08 12.63 -19.21
CA ARG A 22 5.63 12.70 -17.80
C ARG A 22 6.58 11.96 -16.86
N LEU A 23 7.33 11.00 -17.40
CA LEU A 23 8.28 10.19 -16.64
C LEU A 23 9.71 10.48 -17.12
N ILE A 24 10.38 11.36 -16.41
CA ILE A 24 11.75 11.77 -16.73
C ILE A 24 12.72 10.92 -15.88
N PRO A 25 13.76 10.31 -16.46
CA PRO A 25 14.80 9.63 -15.70
C PRO A 25 15.41 10.54 -14.64
N LYS A 26 15.60 10.03 -13.41
CA LYS A 26 16.05 10.73 -12.21
C LYS A 26 14.99 11.61 -11.52
N GLN A 27 13.81 11.79 -12.08
CA GLN A 27 12.71 12.46 -11.40
C GLN A 27 12.42 11.78 -10.07
N LYS A 28 12.11 12.55 -9.06
CA LYS A 28 11.76 12.08 -7.72
C LYS A 28 10.27 12.26 -7.49
N GLY A 29 9.72 11.52 -6.55
CA GLY A 29 8.34 11.68 -6.12
C GLY A 29 8.17 11.37 -4.65
N ILE A 30 7.17 11.98 -4.07
CA ILE A 30 6.67 11.67 -2.73
C ILE A 30 5.30 11.02 -2.89
N GLU A 31 5.10 9.90 -2.23
CA GLU A 31 3.87 9.14 -2.31
C GLU A 31 3.26 9.02 -0.92
N VAL A 32 1.95 9.31 -0.84
CA VAL A 32 1.14 9.15 0.37
C VAL A 32 0.00 8.20 0.04
N ILE A 33 -0.12 7.12 0.80
CA ILE A 33 -1.13 6.08 0.59
C ILE A 33 -1.92 5.82 1.86
N GLY A 34 -3.21 5.51 1.68
CA GLY A 34 -4.04 4.86 2.68
C GLY A 34 -4.22 3.39 2.30
N SER A 35 -4.11 2.49 3.24
CA SER A 35 -4.18 1.05 2.99
C SER A 35 -5.21 0.36 3.86
N LEU A 36 -5.72 -0.76 3.34
CA LEU A 36 -6.67 -1.63 4.00
C LEU A 36 -6.11 -3.05 3.96
N PRO A 37 -5.80 -3.66 5.12
CA PRO A 37 -5.40 -5.05 5.19
C PRO A 37 -6.57 -5.97 4.83
N ILE A 38 -6.28 -7.04 4.09
CA ILE A 38 -7.26 -8.07 3.74
C ILE A 38 -7.12 -9.21 4.73
N ILE A 39 -8.08 -9.32 5.66
CA ILE A 39 -8.09 -10.34 6.70
C ILE A 39 -9.13 -11.40 6.32
N LYS A 40 -8.73 -12.67 6.36
CA LYS A 40 -9.61 -13.79 6.04
C LYS A 40 -10.80 -13.83 7.01
N GLY A 41 -12.01 -13.80 6.47
CA GLY A 41 -13.25 -13.82 7.25
C GLY A 41 -13.78 -12.46 7.70
N GLU A 42 -13.04 -11.38 7.46
CA GLU A 42 -13.43 -10.01 7.78
C GLU A 42 -13.83 -9.20 6.54
N LYS A 43 -14.67 -8.18 6.75
CA LYS A 43 -15.00 -7.21 5.68
C LYS A 43 -13.80 -6.29 5.45
N LEU A 44 -13.57 -5.87 4.20
CA LEU A 44 -12.47 -4.98 3.82
C LEU A 44 -12.43 -3.66 4.65
N PHE A 45 -13.60 -3.14 5.00
CA PHE A 45 -13.77 -1.94 5.83
C PHE A 45 -14.16 -2.28 7.28
N ALA A 46 -13.60 -3.36 7.84
CA ALA A 46 -13.86 -3.69 9.24
C ALA A 46 -13.28 -2.60 10.15
N LYS A 47 -14.01 -2.29 11.23
CA LYS A 47 -13.64 -1.24 12.18
C LYS A 47 -12.29 -1.55 12.83
N GLY A 48 -11.37 -0.58 12.75
CA GLY A 48 -10.03 -0.70 13.34
C GLY A 48 -8.96 -1.26 12.39
N ASN A 49 -9.32 -1.58 11.14
CA ASN A 49 -8.39 -2.01 10.10
C ASN A 49 -8.07 -0.84 9.18
N PHE A 50 -6.86 -0.33 9.25
CA PHE A 50 -6.38 0.74 8.40
C PHE A 50 -4.85 0.76 8.36
N GLY A 51 -4.30 1.40 7.35
CA GLY A 51 -2.88 1.70 7.28
C GLY A 51 -2.61 3.01 6.57
N LEU A 52 -1.44 3.55 6.80
CA LEU A 52 -0.91 4.76 6.19
C LEU A 52 0.52 4.48 5.73
N GLY A 53 0.88 4.96 4.55
CA GLY A 53 2.23 4.83 4.01
C GLY A 53 2.74 6.13 3.42
N LEU A 54 4.03 6.34 3.59
CA LEU A 54 4.79 7.44 3.01
C LEU A 54 6.01 6.87 2.30
N SER A 55 6.19 7.20 1.01
CA SER A 55 7.32 6.69 0.25
C SER A 55 7.98 7.79 -0.59
N LEU A 56 9.29 7.66 -0.74
CA LEU A 56 10.09 8.41 -1.68
C LEU A 56 10.37 7.53 -2.89
N THR A 57 10.09 8.04 -4.08
CA THR A 57 10.31 7.33 -5.34
C THR A 57 11.38 8.03 -6.16
N ARG A 58 12.11 7.28 -6.97
CA ARG A 58 13.07 7.80 -7.93
C ARG A 58 12.97 7.03 -9.23
N TYR A 59 12.58 7.71 -10.29
CA TYR A 59 12.52 7.12 -11.63
C TYR A 59 13.90 6.82 -12.18
N LEU A 60 14.02 5.66 -12.78
CA LEU A 60 15.22 5.16 -13.45
C LEU A 60 15.03 5.22 -14.97
N LYS A 61 15.83 4.49 -15.71
CA LYS A 61 15.63 4.35 -17.15
C LYS A 61 14.41 3.46 -17.45
N ARG A 62 13.77 3.68 -18.60
CA ARG A 62 12.61 2.89 -19.09
C ARG A 62 11.41 2.92 -18.13
N GLU A 63 11.16 4.05 -17.48
CA GLU A 63 9.99 4.27 -16.60
C GLU A 63 9.96 3.40 -15.33
N ASN A 64 10.99 2.59 -15.10
CA ASN A 64 11.15 1.87 -13.84
C ASN A 64 11.40 2.86 -12.69
N TYR A 65 11.04 2.51 -11.48
CA TYR A 65 11.42 3.30 -10.32
C TYR A 65 11.83 2.45 -9.13
N ALA A 66 12.77 2.97 -8.36
CA ALA A 66 13.09 2.49 -7.03
C ALA A 66 12.31 3.34 -6.01
N PHE A 67 11.96 2.74 -4.90
CA PHE A 67 11.29 3.44 -3.81
C PHE A 67 11.81 3.00 -2.46
N MET A 68 11.72 3.91 -1.50
CA MET A 68 11.94 3.67 -0.08
C MET A 68 10.80 4.31 0.69
N GLY A 69 10.21 3.58 1.62
CA GLY A 69 9.04 4.05 2.34
C GLY A 69 8.91 3.47 3.73
N MET A 70 7.95 4.03 4.44
CA MET A 70 7.53 3.60 5.76
C MET A 70 6.02 3.40 5.73
N ASP A 71 5.58 2.25 6.21
CA ASP A 71 4.17 1.89 6.35
C ASP A 71 3.84 1.67 7.82
N TYR A 72 2.74 2.24 8.25
CA TYR A 72 2.06 1.88 9.48
C TYR A 72 0.75 1.19 9.14
N GLU A 73 0.49 0.04 9.75
CA GLU A 73 -0.75 -0.70 9.55
C GLU A 73 -1.29 -1.21 10.88
N GLN A 74 -2.57 -1.06 11.09
CA GLN A 74 -3.29 -1.63 12.21
C GLN A 74 -4.32 -2.62 11.71
N GLN A 75 -4.32 -3.80 12.33
CA GLN A 75 -5.28 -4.87 12.08
C GLN A 75 -5.96 -5.24 13.39
N ASN A 76 -7.26 -5.48 13.33
CA ASN A 76 -8.03 -5.98 14.46
C ASN A 76 -8.40 -7.44 14.17
N MET A 77 -7.69 -8.38 14.82
CA MET A 77 -7.92 -9.80 14.61
C MET A 77 -9.04 -10.29 15.51
N PRO A 78 -10.07 -10.94 14.96
CA PRO A 78 -11.15 -11.48 15.76
C PRO A 78 -10.64 -12.63 16.67
N TYR A 79 -10.90 -12.51 17.96
CA TYR A 79 -10.64 -13.55 18.93
C TYR A 79 -11.85 -13.68 19.87
N ARG A 80 -12.64 -14.75 19.72
CA ARG A 80 -13.92 -14.93 20.44
C ARG A 80 -14.83 -13.70 20.28
N ASP A 81 -15.20 -13.03 21.37
CA ASP A 81 -16.08 -11.87 21.40
C ASP A 81 -15.35 -10.51 21.34
N TYR A 82 -14.01 -10.50 21.19
CA TYR A 82 -13.20 -9.28 21.11
C TYR A 82 -12.12 -9.38 20.03
N GLY A 83 -11.51 -8.23 19.73
CA GLY A 83 -10.43 -8.12 18.74
C GLY A 83 -9.07 -7.91 19.40
N ILE A 84 -8.07 -8.64 18.93
CA ILE A 84 -6.67 -8.43 19.29
C ILE A 84 -6.07 -7.48 18.25
N LYS A 85 -5.54 -6.35 18.73
CA LYS A 85 -4.90 -5.37 17.86
C LYS A 85 -3.50 -5.82 17.50
N LEU A 86 -3.22 -5.87 16.21
CA LEU A 86 -1.90 -6.02 15.64
C LEU A 86 -1.52 -4.71 14.95
N LYS A 87 -0.37 -4.16 15.29
CA LYS A 87 0.16 -2.93 14.69
C LYS A 87 1.53 -3.24 14.11
N ASP A 88 1.73 -2.85 12.86
CA ASP A 88 2.98 -2.99 12.13
C ASP A 88 3.55 -1.62 11.79
N ALA A 89 4.81 -1.39 12.09
CA ALA A 89 5.58 -0.26 11.59
C ALA A 89 6.75 -0.81 10.76
N LEU A 90 6.64 -0.72 9.44
CA LEU A 90 7.55 -1.35 8.50
C LEU A 90 8.28 -0.31 7.64
N LEU A 91 9.58 -0.46 7.52
CA LEU A 91 10.36 0.18 6.48
C LEU A 91 10.46 -0.75 5.27
N GLN A 92 10.38 -0.19 4.08
CA GLN A 92 10.50 -0.95 2.84
C GLN A 92 11.40 -0.25 1.82
N VAL A 93 12.14 -1.07 1.09
CA VAL A 93 12.93 -0.64 -0.07
C VAL A 93 12.62 -1.57 -1.22
N GLY A 94 12.28 -1.02 -2.37
CA GLY A 94 11.82 -1.84 -3.48
C GLY A 94 12.05 -1.23 -4.85
N TYR A 95 11.62 -1.99 -5.83
CA TYR A 95 11.76 -1.68 -7.25
C TYR A 95 10.46 -2.05 -7.97
N MET A 96 10.03 -1.14 -8.85
CA MET A 96 8.83 -1.28 -9.66
C MET A 96 9.17 -1.16 -11.14
N GLN A 97 8.56 -2.02 -11.94
CA GLN A 97 8.74 -2.09 -13.38
C GLN A 97 7.38 -1.94 -14.07
N PRO A 98 7.26 -1.11 -15.11
CA PRO A 98 6.04 -1.04 -15.91
C PRO A 98 5.84 -2.34 -16.67
N ILE A 99 4.64 -2.89 -16.60
CA ILE A 99 4.21 -4.10 -17.32
C ILE A 99 3.45 -3.70 -18.59
N ILE A 100 2.51 -2.77 -18.42
CA ILE A 100 1.64 -2.28 -19.48
C ILE A 100 1.51 -0.78 -19.32
N SER A 101 1.52 -0.05 -20.44
CA SER A 101 1.18 1.38 -20.50
C SER A 101 0.28 1.64 -21.70
N ASP A 102 -0.63 2.61 -21.57
CA ASP A 102 -1.36 3.10 -22.72
C ASP A 102 -0.45 3.94 -23.64
N ASN A 103 -0.86 4.16 -24.88
CA ASN A 103 -0.08 4.90 -25.88
C ASN A 103 0.21 6.36 -25.42
N GLY A 104 -0.66 6.95 -24.63
CA GLY A 104 -0.51 8.30 -24.07
C GLY A 104 0.26 8.33 -22.76
N LYS A 105 0.62 7.18 -22.20
CA LYS A 105 1.24 7.04 -20.88
C LYS A 105 0.46 7.74 -19.75
N ASN A 106 -0.86 7.76 -19.89
CA ASN A 106 -1.75 8.30 -18.87
C ASN A 106 -2.05 7.28 -17.79
N VAL A 107 -2.09 5.99 -18.17
CA VAL A 107 -2.35 4.86 -17.29
C VAL A 107 -1.22 3.85 -17.43
N LEU A 108 -0.62 3.50 -16.31
CA LEU A 108 0.47 2.52 -16.25
C LEU A 108 0.15 1.43 -15.24
N LEU A 109 0.41 0.20 -15.63
CA LEU A 109 0.38 -0.95 -14.74
C LEU A 109 1.83 -1.32 -14.38
N TYR A 110 2.12 -1.32 -13.10
CA TYR A 110 3.42 -1.70 -12.56
C TYR A 110 3.34 -3.02 -11.80
N GLY A 111 4.42 -3.78 -11.88
CA GLY A 111 4.72 -4.89 -10.99
C GLY A 111 6.06 -4.66 -10.31
N GLY A 112 6.22 -5.21 -9.10
CA GLY A 112 7.47 -5.01 -8.38
C GLY A 112 7.63 -5.87 -7.16
N ILE A 113 8.78 -5.69 -6.51
CA ILE A 113 9.16 -6.39 -5.30
C ILE A 113 9.84 -5.43 -4.32
N SER A 114 9.76 -5.75 -3.04
CA SER A 114 10.48 -5.03 -1.98
C SER A 114 10.98 -5.94 -0.89
N ALA A 115 12.02 -5.48 -0.20
CA ALA A 115 12.44 -5.98 1.10
C ALA A 115 11.77 -5.14 2.20
N LEU A 116 11.40 -5.79 3.30
CA LEU A 116 10.71 -5.20 4.44
C LEU A 116 11.47 -5.49 5.73
N GLY A 117 11.43 -4.54 6.65
CA GLY A 117 11.92 -4.74 8.00
C GLY A 117 11.27 -3.75 8.95
N GLY A 118 10.93 -4.16 10.16
CA GLY A 118 10.28 -3.29 11.10
C GLY A 118 9.88 -3.96 12.39
N TYR A 119 8.91 -3.37 13.04
CA TYR A 119 8.44 -3.79 14.34
C TYR A 119 6.95 -4.10 14.33
N GLU A 120 6.61 -5.23 14.93
CA GLU A 120 5.24 -5.70 15.13
C GLU A 120 4.89 -5.58 16.60
N GLU A 121 3.78 -4.91 16.92
CA GLU A 121 3.23 -4.79 18.26
C GLU A 121 1.91 -5.55 18.36
N LEU A 122 1.81 -6.47 19.29
CA LEU A 122 0.61 -7.27 19.52
C LEU A 122 -0.07 -6.87 20.82
N ASN A 123 -1.38 -6.59 20.76
CA ASN A 123 -2.25 -6.28 21.90
C ASN A 123 -1.72 -5.16 22.83
N GLU A 124 -1.02 -4.16 22.28
CA GLU A 124 -0.44 -3.06 23.07
C GLU A 124 0.50 -3.58 24.20
N ASP A 125 1.24 -4.65 23.93
CA ASP A 125 2.12 -5.38 24.87
C ASP A 125 1.40 -5.96 26.09
N LYS A 126 0.07 -5.97 26.14
CA LYS A 126 -0.72 -6.54 27.23
C LYS A 126 -0.80 -8.04 27.06
N LYS A 127 -0.21 -8.78 28.01
CA LYS A 127 -0.20 -10.24 28.00
C LYS A 127 -1.53 -10.85 28.41
N LEU A 128 -2.27 -10.19 29.30
CA LEU A 128 -3.53 -10.70 29.83
C LEU A 128 -4.69 -10.23 28.96
N LEU A 129 -5.48 -11.17 28.48
CA LEU A 129 -6.72 -10.92 27.75
C LEU A 129 -7.90 -10.76 28.72
N PRO A 130 -9.01 -10.14 28.30
CA PRO A 130 -10.19 -9.93 29.16
C PRO A 130 -10.83 -11.22 29.69
N ASP A 131 -10.60 -12.36 29.02
CA ASP A 131 -11.08 -13.69 29.45
C ASP A 131 -10.11 -14.42 30.39
N GLY A 132 -9.04 -13.76 30.83
CA GLY A 132 -8.00 -14.35 31.68
C GLY A 132 -6.96 -15.19 30.95
N ALA A 133 -7.07 -15.34 29.63
CA ALA A 133 -6.07 -16.02 28.83
C ALA A 133 -4.80 -15.18 28.71
N THR A 134 -3.64 -15.82 28.63
CA THR A 134 -2.35 -15.14 28.46
C THR A 134 -1.87 -15.27 27.03
N LEU A 135 -1.57 -14.15 26.38
CA LEU A 135 -0.88 -14.13 25.10
C LEU A 135 0.57 -14.55 25.28
N LEU A 136 0.97 -15.62 24.59
CA LEU A 136 2.37 -16.07 24.52
C LEU A 136 3.17 -15.28 23.49
N ASP A 137 2.47 -14.77 22.48
CA ASP A 137 3.07 -13.98 21.41
C ASP A 137 3.48 -12.60 21.92
N ARG A 138 4.61 -12.10 21.41
CA ARG A 138 5.19 -10.83 21.86
C ARG A 138 5.41 -9.92 20.68
N SER A 139 5.39 -8.63 20.98
CA SER A 139 5.90 -7.61 20.07
C SER A 139 7.36 -7.86 19.75
N ARG A 140 7.73 -7.81 18.46
CA ARG A 140 9.07 -8.19 18.00
C ARG A 140 9.47 -7.52 16.69
N PHE A 141 10.73 -7.65 16.36
CA PHE A 141 11.24 -7.29 15.06
C PHE A 141 10.81 -8.32 14.01
N VAL A 142 10.28 -7.82 12.88
CA VAL A 142 9.87 -8.63 11.73
C VAL A 142 10.62 -8.18 10.49
N TYR A 143 10.86 -9.11 9.58
CA TYR A 143 11.50 -8.84 8.29
C TYR A 143 10.89 -9.73 7.21
N GLY A 144 11.11 -9.36 5.96
CA GLY A 144 10.56 -10.15 4.87
C GLY A 144 10.65 -9.49 3.52
N GLY A 145 9.73 -9.87 2.65
CA GLY A 145 9.60 -9.31 1.31
C GLY A 145 8.16 -9.12 0.92
N ALA A 146 7.94 -8.29 -0.09
CA ALA A 146 6.62 -8.11 -0.67
C ALA A 146 6.65 -8.13 -2.19
N MET A 147 5.52 -8.54 -2.76
CA MET A 147 5.20 -8.39 -4.17
C MET A 147 4.16 -7.28 -4.32
N HIS A 148 4.31 -6.47 -5.36
CA HIS A 148 3.47 -5.31 -5.63
C HIS A 148 2.86 -5.38 -7.01
N GLY A 149 1.60 -4.99 -7.11
CA GLY A 149 0.92 -4.61 -8.33
C GLY A 149 0.34 -3.20 -8.14
N SER A 150 0.50 -2.32 -9.12
CA SER A 150 0.01 -0.94 -9.03
C SER A 150 -0.56 -0.48 -10.35
N VAL A 151 -1.75 0.12 -10.30
CA VAL A 151 -2.29 0.92 -11.39
C VAL A 151 -2.08 2.39 -11.05
N GLU A 152 -1.38 3.10 -11.92
CA GLU A 152 -1.00 4.49 -11.75
C GLU A 152 -1.63 5.32 -12.85
N VAL A 153 -2.39 6.35 -12.48
CA VAL A 153 -3.11 7.23 -13.41
C VAL A 153 -2.64 8.65 -13.22
N PHE A 154 -2.15 9.28 -14.28
CA PHE A 154 -1.78 10.70 -14.26
C PHE A 154 -3.02 11.57 -14.17
N LEU A 155 -3.16 12.34 -13.10
CA LEU A 155 -4.15 13.39 -12.96
C LEU A 155 -3.66 14.72 -13.58
N THR A 156 -2.36 14.96 -13.41
CA THR A 156 -1.64 16.09 -14.01
C THR A 156 -0.23 15.61 -14.36
N ASP A 157 0.60 16.47 -14.96
CA ASP A 157 1.99 16.12 -15.29
C ASP A 157 2.86 15.77 -14.05
N ARG A 158 2.42 16.16 -12.85
CA ARG A 158 3.16 15.94 -11.60
C ARG A 158 2.42 15.11 -10.57
N VAL A 159 1.12 14.91 -10.74
CA VAL A 159 0.28 14.21 -9.75
C VAL A 159 -0.27 12.94 -10.35
N LEU A 160 -0.01 11.83 -9.68
CA LEU A 160 -0.55 10.52 -10.04
C LEU A 160 -1.51 10.04 -8.95
N PHE A 161 -2.60 9.46 -9.38
CA PHE A 161 -3.47 8.65 -8.54
C PHE A 161 -3.01 7.19 -8.61
N LEU A 162 -2.96 6.53 -7.46
CA LEU A 162 -2.42 5.18 -7.31
C LEU A 162 -3.47 4.25 -6.71
N VAL A 163 -3.60 3.06 -7.29
CA VAL A 163 -4.27 1.92 -6.68
C VAL A 163 -3.27 0.78 -6.65
N LYS A 164 -2.96 0.27 -5.46
CA LYS A 164 -1.94 -0.76 -5.26
C LYS A 164 -2.52 -1.98 -4.57
N ALA A 165 -2.03 -3.15 -4.95
CA ALA A 165 -2.18 -4.40 -4.23
C ALA A 165 -0.78 -4.87 -3.81
N GLN A 166 -0.64 -5.29 -2.58
CA GLN A 166 0.61 -5.76 -2.00
C GLN A 166 0.39 -7.07 -1.27
N GLY A 167 1.23 -8.07 -1.53
CA GLY A 167 1.30 -9.30 -0.75
C GLY A 167 2.61 -9.34 0.03
N ARG A 168 2.55 -9.22 1.35
CA ARG A 168 3.71 -9.25 2.25
C ARG A 168 3.94 -10.64 2.79
N PHE A 169 5.18 -11.08 2.79
CA PHE A 169 5.65 -12.30 3.47
C PHE A 169 6.60 -11.89 4.58
N LEU A 170 6.15 -12.04 5.83
CA LEU A 170 6.89 -11.65 7.02
C LEU A 170 7.42 -12.87 7.76
N PHE A 171 8.66 -12.76 8.21
CA PHE A 171 9.35 -13.71 9.08
C PHE A 171 9.60 -13.05 10.43
N GLY A 172 9.77 -13.88 11.47
CA GLY A 172 9.90 -13.39 12.84
C GLY A 172 8.57 -13.09 13.52
N THR A 173 7.43 -13.27 12.84
CA THR A 173 6.08 -13.13 13.40
C THR A 173 5.53 -14.47 13.88
N ASP A 174 4.72 -14.46 14.93
CA ASP A 174 3.94 -15.63 15.41
C ASP A 174 2.52 -15.62 14.82
N VAL A 175 2.16 -14.54 14.15
CA VAL A 175 0.87 -14.36 13.48
C VAL A 175 0.97 -14.80 12.01
N HIS A 176 -0.04 -14.52 11.20
CA HIS A 176 -0.04 -14.87 9.78
C HIS A 176 1.15 -14.26 9.04
N ARG A 177 1.97 -15.12 8.41
CA ARG A 177 3.15 -14.69 7.62
C ARG A 177 2.79 -13.98 6.34
N PHE A 178 1.66 -14.36 5.71
CA PHE A 178 1.19 -13.73 4.48
C PHE A 178 0.11 -12.72 4.80
N ARG A 179 0.34 -11.44 4.45
CA ARG A 179 -0.55 -10.31 4.72
C ARG A 179 -0.82 -9.53 3.44
N PRO A 180 -1.94 -9.81 2.77
CA PRO A 180 -2.35 -9.04 1.60
C PRO A 180 -2.97 -7.71 2.02
N THR A 181 -2.68 -6.65 1.26
CA THR A 181 -3.15 -5.29 1.51
C THR A 181 -3.52 -4.62 0.20
N VAL A 182 -4.60 -3.84 0.20
CA VAL A 182 -4.96 -2.96 -0.91
C VAL A 182 -4.85 -1.52 -0.44
N SER A 183 -4.32 -0.66 -1.28
CA SER A 183 -4.07 0.74 -0.95
C SER A 183 -4.43 1.66 -2.11
N THR A 184 -4.74 2.91 -1.75
CA THR A 184 -4.95 4.00 -2.69
C THR A 184 -4.23 5.24 -2.20
N GLY A 185 -3.81 6.10 -3.11
CA GLY A 185 -3.09 7.31 -2.73
C GLY A 185 -2.71 8.21 -3.88
N LEU A 186 -1.84 9.13 -3.58
CA LEU A 186 -1.33 10.12 -4.52
C LEU A 186 0.20 10.13 -4.49
N ARG A 187 0.79 10.33 -5.67
CA ARG A 187 2.23 10.60 -5.83
C ARG A 187 2.41 11.97 -6.46
N PHE A 188 3.30 12.74 -5.88
CA PHE A 188 3.72 14.05 -6.39
C PHE A 188 5.15 13.94 -6.92
N ASN A 189 5.32 14.13 -8.23
CA ASN A 189 6.59 14.10 -8.92
C ASN A 189 7.20 15.51 -9.02
N PHE A 190 8.52 15.62 -8.81
CA PHE A 190 9.30 16.88 -8.85
C PHE A 190 10.72 16.68 -9.36
#